data_74eef9ff1ae3c1f8f14e1b808a432908
#
_entry.id   74eef9ff1ae3c1f8f14e1b808a432908
#
_cell.length_a   1.000
_cell.length_b   1.000
_cell.length_c   1.000
_cell.angle_alpha   90.00
_cell.angle_beta   90.00
_cell.angle_gamma   90.00
#
_symmetry.space_group_name_H-M   'P 1'
#
loop_
_entity.id
_entity.type
_entity.pdbx_description
1 polymer ?
#
loop_
_entity_poly.entity_id
_entity_poly.type
_entity_poly.pdbx_seq_one_letter_code
_entity_poly.pdbx_strand_id
1 'polypeptide(L)'
;MERATRADVARAAGVAPSTVSLVLNGRGRDVKIAPATIDRVKAAARELNYIPNAAARSLRRGKSHLIALLMAELPDDPFVPVVHTVLTTAMIDIQQRGYLLLPLFQSGDGASDAEVIRGVLGDTQLAGIIRETTSAEAFTSRLLANLGIPVVAMSMIEANPTGSESSLIRIDEGAGVHDVLNSCALIDPGSGVGSGRAVFLAGPNTNHARQHPIAHAFGTSFTLYSLPDWEASTAYQASVRLLTEDPSISLIALADDSQAPGVFQAADDLGLSIPADLSILGFGNQDHRNAETMGLTTVDWPLKEMTEAAVTSIINVIEGRSPADDIHPSAATVTEETTPASSHPIPVATIPTRPVWRTSVARRA
;
A
#
# COMPACT_ATOMS: atom_id res chain seq x y z
N MET A 1 10.68 38.81 -9.36
CA MET A 1 11.83 38.84 -8.40
C MET A 1 12.82 37.77 -8.81
N GLU A 2 14.03 38.18 -9.08
CA GLU A 2 15.11 37.24 -9.41
C GLU A 2 15.50 36.43 -8.17
N ARG A 3 15.65 35.12 -8.29
CA ARG A 3 16.02 34.26 -7.17
C ARG A 3 17.46 34.53 -6.77
N ALA A 4 17.72 34.73 -5.48
CA ALA A 4 19.08 34.87 -4.96
C ALA A 4 19.96 33.69 -5.38
N THR A 5 21.17 33.97 -5.79
CA THR A 5 22.15 32.97 -6.23
C THR A 5 23.16 32.66 -5.13
N ARG A 6 23.91 31.57 -5.30
CA ARG A 6 25.04 31.24 -4.41
C ARG A 6 26.09 32.35 -4.39
N ALA A 7 26.26 33.08 -5.51
CA ALA A 7 27.21 34.20 -5.60
C ALA A 7 26.75 35.40 -4.75
N ASP A 8 25.45 35.64 -4.65
CA ASP A 8 24.90 36.70 -3.82
C ASP A 8 25.10 36.42 -2.33
N VAL A 9 24.86 35.16 -1.90
CA VAL A 9 25.16 34.73 -0.53
C VAL A 9 26.67 34.86 -0.22
N ALA A 10 27.54 34.49 -1.16
CA ALA A 10 28.97 34.58 -1.02
C ALA A 10 29.41 36.04 -0.85
N ARG A 11 28.84 36.95 -1.64
CA ARG A 11 29.09 38.40 -1.56
C ARG A 11 28.61 38.95 -0.21
N ALA A 12 27.39 38.63 0.21
CA ALA A 12 26.82 39.09 1.49
C ALA A 12 27.60 38.58 2.72
N ALA A 13 28.07 37.32 2.67
CA ALA A 13 28.85 36.71 3.75
C ALA A 13 30.35 37.04 3.71
N GLY A 14 30.86 37.70 2.66
CA GLY A 14 32.29 38.00 2.47
C GLY A 14 33.17 36.75 2.33
N VAL A 15 32.71 35.73 1.57
CA VAL A 15 33.43 34.48 1.38
C VAL A 15 33.39 34.02 -0.09
N ALA A 16 34.19 33.04 -0.45
CA ALA A 16 34.12 32.42 -1.77
C ALA A 16 32.84 31.58 -1.96
N PRO A 17 32.27 31.47 -3.17
CA PRO A 17 31.11 30.63 -3.44
C PRO A 17 31.31 29.15 -3.08
N SER A 18 32.54 28.65 -3.13
CA SER A 18 32.90 27.30 -2.65
C SER A 18 32.69 27.16 -1.15
N THR A 19 33.05 28.17 -0.36
CA THR A 19 32.84 28.20 1.11
C THR A 19 31.35 28.17 1.44
N VAL A 20 30.50 28.95 0.74
CA VAL A 20 29.05 28.87 0.87
C VAL A 20 28.54 27.45 0.65
N SER A 21 29.02 26.81 -0.43
CA SER A 21 28.63 25.42 -0.74
C SER A 21 29.02 24.45 0.38
N LEU A 22 30.23 24.56 0.92
CA LEU A 22 30.69 23.68 2.02
C LEU A 22 29.87 23.88 3.29
N VAL A 23 29.59 25.13 3.66
CA VAL A 23 28.81 25.47 4.85
C VAL A 23 27.35 25.01 4.73
N LEU A 24 26.67 25.32 3.62
CA LEU A 24 25.26 24.97 3.44
C LEU A 24 25.01 23.47 3.20
N ASN A 25 26.06 22.71 2.81
CA ASN A 25 26.00 21.25 2.74
C ASN A 25 26.44 20.55 4.03
N GLY A 26 26.65 21.28 5.14
CA GLY A 26 26.98 20.70 6.43
C GLY A 26 28.48 20.35 6.62
N ARG A 27 29.30 20.48 5.56
CA ARG A 27 30.72 20.10 5.55
C ARG A 27 31.67 21.17 6.06
N GLY A 28 31.14 22.30 6.54
CA GLY A 28 31.97 23.41 7.01
C GLY A 28 32.90 23.04 8.17
N ARG A 29 32.43 22.19 9.09
CA ARG A 29 33.25 21.69 10.20
C ARG A 29 34.32 20.70 9.76
N ASP A 30 34.03 19.82 8.83
CA ASP A 30 34.93 18.78 8.32
C ASP A 30 36.18 19.39 7.64
N VAL A 31 35.98 20.53 6.98
CA VAL A 31 37.07 21.30 6.33
C VAL A 31 37.59 22.45 7.18
N LYS A 32 37.30 22.45 8.48
CA LYS A 32 37.82 23.40 9.50
C LYS A 32 37.51 24.88 9.20
N ILE A 33 36.32 25.18 8.62
CA ILE A 33 35.83 26.56 8.50
C ILE A 33 35.48 27.08 9.90
N ALA A 34 35.97 28.30 10.21
CA ALA A 34 35.73 28.93 11.49
C ALA A 34 34.21 29.05 11.82
N PRO A 35 33.77 28.74 13.04
CA PRO A 35 32.34 28.81 13.43
C PRO A 35 31.67 30.13 13.08
N ALA A 36 32.34 31.27 13.34
CA ALA A 36 31.85 32.60 12.98
C ALA A 36 31.59 32.78 11.48
N THR A 37 32.38 32.12 10.62
CA THR A 37 32.18 32.15 9.17
C THR A 37 30.99 31.26 8.77
N ILE A 38 30.82 30.12 9.43
CA ILE A 38 29.64 29.26 9.22
C ILE A 38 28.36 30.02 9.55
N ASP A 39 28.33 30.73 10.67
CA ASP A 39 27.17 31.49 11.13
C ASP A 39 26.86 32.66 10.20
N ARG A 40 27.87 33.41 9.74
CA ARG A 40 27.67 34.49 8.73
C ARG A 40 27.09 33.97 7.44
N VAL A 41 27.58 32.86 6.91
CA VAL A 41 27.03 32.27 5.68
C VAL A 41 25.58 31.82 5.86
N LYS A 42 25.24 31.18 6.99
CA LYS A 42 23.86 30.78 7.31
C LYS A 42 22.92 31.98 7.49
N ALA A 43 23.40 33.07 8.10
CA ALA A 43 22.65 34.30 8.24
C ALA A 43 22.38 34.95 6.89
N ALA A 44 23.40 35.15 6.07
CA ALA A 44 23.26 35.70 4.71
C ALA A 44 22.31 34.89 3.82
N ALA A 45 22.37 33.54 3.92
CA ALA A 45 21.48 32.68 3.16
C ALA A 45 20.00 32.84 3.59
N ARG A 46 19.75 33.02 4.89
CA ARG A 46 18.41 33.29 5.42
C ARG A 46 17.88 34.65 5.02
N GLU A 47 18.68 35.70 5.15
CA GLU A 47 18.32 37.08 4.79
C GLU A 47 17.96 37.21 3.30
N LEU A 48 18.70 36.51 2.45
CA LEU A 48 18.47 36.50 1.00
C LEU A 48 17.42 35.47 0.57
N ASN A 49 16.79 34.75 1.49
CA ASN A 49 15.90 33.62 1.20
C ASN A 49 16.52 32.66 0.16
N TYR A 50 17.85 32.45 0.26
CA TYR A 50 18.57 31.57 -0.64
C TYR A 50 18.30 30.11 -0.30
N ILE A 51 17.67 29.41 -1.22
CA ILE A 51 17.48 27.96 -1.15
C ILE A 51 18.50 27.30 -2.07
N PRO A 52 19.43 26.45 -1.54
CA PRO A 52 20.37 25.73 -2.36
C PRO A 52 19.65 24.88 -3.42
N ASN A 53 20.02 25.02 -4.68
CA ASN A 53 19.41 24.29 -5.78
C ASN A 53 19.63 22.77 -5.60
N ALA A 54 18.53 22.03 -5.38
CA ALA A 54 18.53 20.58 -5.16
C ALA A 54 19.03 19.84 -6.42
N ALA A 55 18.65 20.27 -7.62
CA ALA A 55 19.11 19.70 -8.87
C ALA A 55 20.63 19.83 -9.04
N ALA A 56 21.22 20.97 -8.69
CA ALA A 56 22.67 21.17 -8.71
C ALA A 56 23.42 20.36 -7.63
N ARG A 57 22.72 19.96 -6.56
CA ARG A 57 23.26 19.03 -5.54
C ARG A 57 23.24 17.59 -6.03
N SER A 58 22.13 17.14 -6.62
CA SER A 58 21.97 15.80 -7.21
C SER A 58 23.01 15.55 -8.29
N LEU A 59 23.20 16.50 -9.21
CA LEU A 59 24.21 16.44 -10.27
C LEU A 59 25.65 16.27 -9.72
N ARG A 60 25.97 16.92 -8.59
CA ARG A 60 27.32 16.81 -7.99
C ARG A 60 27.50 15.58 -7.12
N ARG A 61 26.44 15.05 -6.53
CA ARG A 61 26.49 13.85 -5.67
C ARG A 61 26.18 12.57 -6.44
N GLY A 62 25.67 12.68 -7.68
CA GLY A 62 25.20 11.54 -8.45
C GLY A 62 24.02 10.79 -7.82
N LYS A 63 23.37 11.40 -6.82
CA LYS A 63 22.25 10.77 -6.08
C LYS A 63 21.05 11.71 -6.03
N SER A 64 19.92 11.24 -6.50
CA SER A 64 18.61 11.88 -6.32
C SER A 64 18.09 11.65 -4.89
N HIS A 65 17.18 12.51 -4.45
CA HIS A 65 16.39 12.33 -3.23
C HIS A 65 14.90 12.19 -3.54
N LEU A 66 14.53 11.96 -4.80
CA LEU A 66 13.16 11.85 -5.24
C LEU A 66 12.81 10.37 -5.45
N ILE A 67 11.82 9.86 -4.72
CA ILE A 67 11.27 8.52 -4.87
C ILE A 67 9.88 8.67 -5.51
N ALA A 68 9.64 7.98 -6.61
CA ALA A 68 8.31 7.92 -7.21
C ALA A 68 7.49 6.81 -6.55
N LEU A 69 6.21 7.08 -6.33
CA LEU A 69 5.19 6.08 -6.02
C LEU A 69 4.26 5.99 -7.23
N LEU A 70 4.36 4.90 -7.95
CA LEU A 70 3.56 4.62 -9.13
C LEU A 70 2.37 3.77 -8.70
N MET A 71 1.22 4.40 -8.59
CA MET A 71 -0.02 3.78 -8.18
C MET A 71 -0.81 3.26 -9.39
N ALA A 72 -1.66 2.26 -9.15
CA ALA A 72 -2.67 1.85 -10.10
C ALA A 72 -3.60 3.00 -10.47
N GLU A 73 -4.48 2.76 -11.43
CA GLU A 73 -5.46 3.73 -11.88
C GLU A 73 -6.21 4.37 -10.71
N LEU A 74 -6.30 5.70 -10.74
CA LEU A 74 -7.02 6.43 -9.71
C LEU A 74 -8.52 6.09 -9.84
N PRO A 75 -9.17 5.61 -8.76
CA PRO A 75 -10.61 5.38 -8.81
C PRO A 75 -11.36 6.71 -9.04
N ASP A 76 -12.61 6.61 -9.51
CA ASP A 76 -13.47 7.80 -9.75
C ASP A 76 -13.61 8.66 -8.49
N ASP A 77 -13.62 8.04 -7.30
CA ASP A 77 -13.48 8.74 -6.03
C ASP A 77 -12.05 8.67 -5.51
N PRO A 78 -11.26 9.76 -5.60
CA PRO A 78 -9.88 9.79 -5.11
C PRO A 78 -9.78 9.77 -3.57
N PHE A 79 -10.89 9.89 -2.86
CA PHE A 79 -10.94 9.88 -1.40
C PHE A 79 -11.18 8.48 -0.81
N VAL A 80 -11.18 7.43 -1.64
CA VAL A 80 -11.26 6.06 -1.09
C VAL A 80 -10.13 5.83 -0.06
N PRO A 81 -10.45 5.21 1.07
CA PRO A 81 -9.52 5.05 2.20
C PRO A 81 -8.19 4.38 1.83
N VAL A 82 -8.20 3.46 0.87
CA VAL A 82 -7.00 2.75 0.37
C VAL A 82 -5.97 3.72 -0.19
N VAL A 83 -6.38 4.57 -1.15
CA VAL A 83 -5.49 5.57 -1.77
C VAL A 83 -4.97 6.55 -0.72
N HIS A 84 -5.85 7.03 0.16
CA HIS A 84 -5.48 7.94 1.24
C HIS A 84 -4.43 7.31 2.16
N THR A 85 -4.64 6.08 2.60
CA THR A 85 -3.74 5.38 3.54
C THR A 85 -2.35 5.19 2.92
N VAL A 86 -2.28 4.70 1.69
CA VAL A 86 -1.01 4.45 1.00
C VAL A 86 -0.26 5.76 0.75
N LEU A 87 -0.92 6.77 0.19
CA LEU A 87 -0.26 8.05 -0.12
C LEU A 87 0.24 8.77 1.14
N THR A 88 -0.58 8.86 2.18
CA THR A 88 -0.20 9.59 3.40
C THR A 88 0.89 8.86 4.16
N THR A 89 0.84 7.52 4.25
CA THR A 89 1.87 6.72 4.89
C THR A 89 3.20 6.86 4.14
N ALA A 90 3.20 6.66 2.83
CA ALA A 90 4.42 6.81 2.01
C ALA A 90 5.01 8.22 2.10
N MET A 91 4.17 9.26 2.03
CA MET A 91 4.60 10.66 2.11
C MET A 91 5.29 10.96 3.44
N ILE A 92 4.68 10.55 4.56
CA ILE A 92 5.22 10.81 5.90
C ILE A 92 6.54 10.07 6.10
N ASP A 93 6.59 8.76 5.80
CA ASP A 93 7.76 7.94 6.06
C ASP A 93 8.95 8.33 5.15
N ILE A 94 8.71 8.56 3.87
CA ILE A 94 9.72 9.03 2.90
C ILE A 94 10.32 10.38 3.34
N GLN A 95 9.46 11.33 3.80
CA GLN A 95 9.93 12.64 4.26
C GLN A 95 10.74 12.55 5.56
N GLN A 96 10.34 11.71 6.51
CA GLN A 96 11.08 11.49 7.76
C GLN A 96 12.50 10.94 7.49
N ARG A 97 12.67 10.17 6.42
CA ARG A 97 13.98 9.61 6.01
C ARG A 97 14.77 10.54 5.07
N GLY A 98 14.28 11.77 4.84
CA GLY A 98 15.00 12.82 4.10
C GLY A 98 14.88 12.75 2.58
N TYR A 99 13.91 11.98 2.07
CA TYR A 99 13.55 11.90 0.66
C TYR A 99 12.29 12.72 0.36
N LEU A 100 11.94 12.85 -0.90
CA LEU A 100 10.72 13.48 -1.39
C LEU A 100 9.90 12.46 -2.18
N LEU A 101 8.59 12.45 -1.98
CA LEU A 101 7.66 11.61 -2.74
C LEU A 101 7.18 12.33 -3.99
N LEU A 102 7.19 11.61 -5.12
CA LEU A 102 6.51 11.98 -6.36
C LEU A 102 5.41 10.94 -6.64
N PRO A 103 4.14 11.24 -6.34
CA PRO A 103 3.05 10.34 -6.71
C PRO A 103 2.80 10.41 -8.22
N LEU A 104 2.65 9.25 -8.85
CA LEU A 104 2.28 9.07 -10.24
C LEU A 104 1.17 8.03 -10.32
N PHE A 105 0.22 8.24 -11.22
CA PHE A 105 -0.87 7.30 -11.45
C PHE A 105 -0.71 6.66 -12.82
N GLN A 106 -0.97 5.36 -12.89
CA GLN A 106 -1.01 4.61 -14.13
C GLN A 106 -2.38 4.80 -14.77
N SER A 107 -2.42 4.88 -16.09
CA SER A 107 -3.67 4.96 -16.84
C SER A 107 -4.24 3.59 -17.23
N GLY A 108 -3.52 2.52 -16.88
CA GLY A 108 -3.83 1.16 -17.33
C GLY A 108 -3.43 0.87 -18.78
N ASP A 109 -2.97 1.88 -19.53
CA ASP A 109 -2.36 1.74 -20.84
C ASP A 109 -0.84 1.85 -20.74
N GLY A 110 -0.15 0.71 -20.87
CA GLY A 110 1.30 0.63 -20.69
C GLY A 110 2.13 1.53 -21.62
N ALA A 111 1.59 1.98 -22.74
CA ALA A 111 2.27 2.91 -23.64
C ALA A 111 2.24 4.33 -23.06
N SER A 112 1.07 4.78 -22.61
CA SER A 112 0.89 6.09 -21.96
C SER A 112 1.64 6.17 -20.65
N ASP A 113 1.65 5.12 -19.85
CA ASP A 113 2.41 5.05 -18.58
C ASP A 113 3.91 5.19 -18.83
N ALA A 114 4.42 4.55 -19.88
CA ALA A 114 5.83 4.68 -20.28
C ALA A 114 6.19 6.11 -20.73
N GLU A 115 5.28 6.84 -21.36
CA GLU A 115 5.49 8.25 -21.74
C GLU A 115 5.53 9.15 -20.52
N VAL A 116 4.64 8.97 -19.55
CA VAL A 116 4.65 9.71 -18.27
C VAL A 116 5.99 9.49 -17.56
N ILE A 117 6.44 8.24 -17.45
CA ILE A 117 7.73 7.92 -16.79
C ILE A 117 8.90 8.56 -17.57
N ARG A 118 8.93 8.46 -18.91
CA ARG A 118 9.98 9.10 -19.71
C ARG A 118 9.99 10.61 -19.58
N GLY A 119 8.80 11.26 -19.51
CA GLY A 119 8.67 12.69 -19.27
C GLY A 119 9.29 13.09 -17.92
N VAL A 120 8.92 12.39 -16.85
CA VAL A 120 9.50 12.63 -15.52
C VAL A 120 11.01 12.45 -15.52
N LEU A 121 11.53 11.38 -16.14
CA LEU A 121 12.97 11.11 -16.20
C LEU A 121 13.72 12.08 -17.10
N GLY A 122 13.05 12.71 -18.10
CA GLY A 122 13.59 13.79 -18.90
C GLY A 122 13.84 15.07 -18.09
N ASP A 123 13.01 15.33 -17.10
CA ASP A 123 13.06 16.55 -16.29
C ASP A 123 13.81 16.36 -14.95
N THR A 124 13.88 15.15 -14.43
CA THR A 124 14.49 14.88 -13.12
C THR A 124 15.08 13.49 -13.02
N GLN A 125 15.89 13.27 -11.97
CA GLN A 125 16.43 11.96 -11.62
C GLN A 125 15.64 11.38 -10.45
N LEU A 126 15.25 10.12 -10.54
CA LEU A 126 14.65 9.36 -9.45
C LEU A 126 15.75 8.58 -8.70
N ALA A 127 15.61 8.51 -7.38
CA ALA A 127 16.46 7.67 -6.54
C ALA A 127 15.98 6.21 -6.58
N GLY A 128 14.66 6.01 -6.69
CA GLY A 128 14.00 4.73 -6.76
C GLY A 128 12.52 4.89 -7.03
N ILE A 129 11.84 3.77 -7.22
CA ILE A 129 10.42 3.71 -7.52
C ILE A 129 9.77 2.65 -6.65
N ILE A 130 8.70 3.01 -5.96
CA ILE A 130 7.74 2.06 -5.38
C ILE A 130 6.62 1.93 -6.40
N ARG A 131 6.31 0.71 -6.83
CA ARG A 131 5.29 0.46 -7.82
C ARG A 131 4.21 -0.44 -7.25
N GLU A 132 2.99 0.06 -7.20
CA GLU A 132 1.84 -0.78 -6.95
C GLU A 132 1.64 -1.72 -8.14
N THR A 133 1.46 -3.01 -7.87
CA THR A 133 1.27 -4.02 -8.91
C THR A 133 -0.22 -4.27 -9.14
N THR A 134 -0.61 -4.14 -10.39
CA THR A 134 -1.87 -4.61 -10.94
C THR A 134 -1.60 -5.57 -12.09
N SER A 135 -2.58 -6.21 -12.66
CA SER A 135 -2.40 -7.27 -13.68
C SER A 135 -1.78 -6.81 -15.01
N ALA A 136 -1.66 -5.51 -15.29
CA ALA A 136 -1.26 -4.96 -16.61
C ALA A 136 0.25 -4.73 -16.83
N GLU A 137 1.16 -5.25 -16.04
CA GLU A 137 2.40 -4.57 -15.65
C GLU A 137 3.71 -5.00 -16.25
N ALA A 138 3.75 -6.03 -17.06
CA ALA A 138 5.01 -6.55 -17.61
C ALA A 138 5.80 -5.54 -18.46
N PHE A 139 5.12 -4.51 -18.99
CA PHE A 139 5.76 -3.51 -19.84
C PHE A 139 6.50 -2.44 -19.03
N THR A 140 5.84 -1.87 -18.03
CA THR A 140 6.42 -0.82 -17.17
C THR A 140 7.60 -1.34 -16.38
N SER A 141 7.52 -2.55 -15.84
CA SER A 141 8.61 -3.21 -15.12
C SER A 141 9.86 -3.37 -15.97
N ARG A 142 9.72 -3.81 -17.22
CA ARG A 142 10.86 -3.96 -18.14
C ARG A 142 11.51 -2.62 -18.50
N LEU A 143 10.71 -1.57 -18.69
CA LEU A 143 11.23 -0.23 -18.93
C LEU A 143 12.08 0.25 -17.76
N LEU A 144 11.57 0.12 -16.54
CA LEU A 144 12.24 0.57 -15.32
C LEU A 144 13.53 -0.21 -15.05
N ALA A 145 13.52 -1.52 -15.21
CA ALA A 145 14.71 -2.36 -15.08
C ALA A 145 15.84 -1.94 -16.04
N ASN A 146 15.49 -1.61 -17.29
CA ASN A 146 16.46 -1.17 -18.30
C ASN A 146 17.08 0.20 -17.99
N LEU A 147 16.44 1.01 -17.13
CA LEU A 147 16.95 2.33 -16.73
C LEU A 147 17.91 2.26 -15.53
N GLY A 148 18.10 1.07 -14.93
CA GLY A 148 18.96 0.89 -13.76
C GLY A 148 18.46 1.62 -12.50
N ILE A 149 17.18 1.96 -12.44
CA ILE A 149 16.55 2.59 -11.29
C ILE A 149 16.00 1.49 -10.39
N PRO A 150 16.30 1.47 -9.08
CA PRO A 150 15.75 0.50 -8.15
C PRO A 150 14.22 0.55 -8.14
N VAL A 151 13.58 -0.61 -8.19
CA VAL A 151 12.11 -0.75 -8.13
C VAL A 151 11.76 -1.71 -7.01
N VAL A 152 10.87 -1.30 -6.12
CA VAL A 152 10.19 -2.16 -5.16
C VAL A 152 8.75 -2.31 -5.60
N ALA A 153 8.32 -3.53 -5.82
CA ALA A 153 6.91 -3.83 -6.10
C ALA A 153 6.13 -3.92 -4.79
N MET A 154 4.94 -3.35 -4.78
CA MET A 154 3.99 -3.40 -3.68
C MET A 154 2.68 -3.95 -4.23
N SER A 155 2.24 -5.11 -3.74
CA SER A 155 1.05 -5.75 -4.26
C SER A 155 -0.06 -5.83 -3.23
N MET A 156 -1.19 -5.22 -3.55
CA MET A 156 -2.42 -5.34 -2.77
C MET A 156 -3.19 -6.64 -3.09
N ILE A 157 -2.76 -7.35 -4.12
CA ILE A 157 -3.32 -8.65 -4.52
C ILE A 157 -2.23 -9.71 -4.46
N GLU A 158 -2.60 -10.97 -4.50
CA GLU A 158 -1.65 -12.05 -4.64
C GLU A 158 -0.89 -11.92 -5.97
N ALA A 159 0.40 -11.67 -5.89
CA ALA A 159 1.27 -11.49 -7.04
C ALA A 159 2.59 -12.22 -6.85
N ASN A 160 3.16 -12.66 -7.95
CA ASN A 160 4.50 -13.22 -8.00
C ASN A 160 5.48 -12.17 -8.54
N PRO A 161 6.74 -12.19 -8.09
CA PRO A 161 7.74 -11.28 -8.60
C PRO A 161 7.95 -11.51 -10.11
N THR A 162 8.17 -10.43 -10.86
CA THR A 162 8.42 -10.50 -12.33
C THR A 162 9.90 -10.68 -12.68
N GLY A 163 10.79 -10.51 -11.69
CA GLY A 163 12.23 -10.62 -11.87
C GLY A 163 12.93 -9.31 -12.27
N SER A 164 12.17 -8.22 -12.37
CA SER A 164 12.69 -6.88 -12.66
C SER A 164 12.74 -5.97 -11.43
N GLU A 165 12.16 -6.41 -10.33
CA GLU A 165 12.12 -5.70 -9.06
C GLU A 165 13.34 -6.05 -8.18
N SER A 166 13.70 -5.11 -7.31
CA SER A 166 14.67 -5.35 -6.23
C SER A 166 14.05 -6.14 -5.07
N SER A 167 12.74 -6.01 -4.85
CA SER A 167 11.95 -6.80 -3.91
C SER A 167 10.45 -6.67 -4.21
N LEU A 168 9.66 -7.59 -3.62
CA LEU A 168 8.20 -7.56 -3.63
C LEU A 168 7.68 -7.53 -2.21
N ILE A 169 6.76 -6.62 -1.93
CA ILE A 169 5.96 -6.57 -0.69
C ILE A 169 4.53 -6.93 -1.07
N ARG A 170 3.99 -7.99 -0.47
CA ARG A 170 2.61 -8.44 -0.74
C ARG A 170 1.83 -8.72 0.54
N ILE A 171 0.51 -8.77 0.42
CA ILE A 171 -0.41 -9.11 1.52
C ILE A 171 -0.91 -10.55 1.31
N ASP A 172 -0.93 -11.33 2.39
CA ASP A 172 -1.70 -12.57 2.43
C ASP A 172 -3.14 -12.25 2.87
N GLU A 173 -4.01 -12.08 1.89
CA GLU A 173 -5.41 -11.72 2.13
C GLU A 173 -6.23 -12.87 2.72
N GLY A 174 -5.80 -14.11 2.53
CA GLY A 174 -6.49 -15.29 3.05
C GLY A 174 -6.25 -15.55 4.52
N ALA A 175 -5.11 -15.12 5.07
CA ALA A 175 -4.69 -15.46 6.45
C ALA A 175 -5.73 -15.07 7.49
N GLY A 176 -6.18 -13.81 7.51
CA GLY A 176 -7.15 -13.33 8.49
C GLY A 176 -8.53 -13.98 8.33
N VAL A 177 -8.96 -14.26 7.10
CA VAL A 177 -10.20 -15.00 6.83
C VAL A 177 -10.11 -16.42 7.38
N HIS A 178 -9.00 -17.10 7.14
CA HIS A 178 -8.74 -18.44 7.70
C HIS A 178 -8.77 -18.44 9.23
N ASP A 179 -8.16 -17.44 9.88
CA ASP A 179 -8.18 -17.30 11.34
C ASP A 179 -9.60 -17.08 11.90
N VAL A 180 -10.43 -16.27 11.19
CA VAL A 180 -11.84 -16.12 11.55
C VAL A 180 -12.57 -17.46 11.47
N LEU A 181 -12.43 -18.17 10.36
CA LEU A 181 -13.10 -19.45 10.17
C LEU A 181 -12.67 -20.49 11.21
N ASN A 182 -11.40 -20.59 11.55
CA ASN A 182 -10.89 -21.51 12.58
C ASN A 182 -11.44 -21.23 13.97
N SER A 183 -11.89 -20.00 14.23
CA SER A 183 -12.44 -19.58 15.53
C SER A 183 -13.96 -19.36 15.51
N CYS A 184 -14.59 -19.46 14.34
CA CYS A 184 -15.99 -19.24 14.11
C CYS A 184 -16.82 -20.46 14.59
N ALA A 185 -18.01 -20.20 15.19
CA ALA A 185 -18.92 -21.24 15.63
C ALA A 185 -19.59 -22.01 14.47
N LEU A 186 -19.58 -21.42 13.26
CA LEU A 186 -20.13 -22.09 12.07
C LEU A 186 -19.27 -23.23 11.54
N ILE A 187 -17.99 -23.32 11.94
CA ILE A 187 -17.08 -24.35 11.46
C ILE A 187 -16.92 -25.45 12.52
N ASP A 188 -17.19 -26.69 12.14
CA ASP A 188 -16.95 -27.83 13.00
C ASP A 188 -15.44 -28.05 13.24
N PRO A 189 -14.99 -28.06 14.49
CA PRO A 189 -13.56 -28.11 14.82
C PRO A 189 -12.88 -29.44 14.47
N GLY A 190 -13.67 -30.52 14.35
CA GLY A 190 -13.13 -31.85 14.04
C GLY A 190 -12.93 -32.08 12.55
N SER A 191 -13.88 -31.62 11.74
CA SER A 191 -13.87 -31.80 10.28
C SER A 191 -13.41 -30.58 9.50
N GLY A 192 -13.44 -29.38 10.11
CA GLY A 192 -13.18 -28.11 9.41
C GLY A 192 -14.31 -27.71 8.44
N VAL A 193 -15.46 -28.39 8.47
CA VAL A 193 -16.58 -28.16 7.56
C VAL A 193 -17.55 -27.13 8.12
N GLY A 194 -18.00 -26.20 7.26
CA GLY A 194 -18.99 -25.18 7.62
C GLY A 194 -20.40 -25.72 7.70
N SER A 195 -21.17 -25.22 8.68
CA SER A 195 -22.60 -25.52 8.82
C SER A 195 -23.45 -24.49 8.07
N GLY A 196 -24.51 -24.93 7.40
CA GLY A 196 -25.35 -24.10 6.55
C GLY A 196 -24.70 -23.75 5.20
N ARG A 197 -25.06 -22.59 4.67
CA ARG A 197 -24.51 -22.10 3.40
C ARG A 197 -23.79 -20.76 3.60
N ALA A 198 -22.70 -20.58 2.83
CA ALA A 198 -21.95 -19.33 2.78
C ALA A 198 -22.10 -18.66 1.42
N VAL A 199 -22.30 -17.35 1.45
CA VAL A 199 -22.26 -16.49 0.26
C VAL A 199 -21.10 -15.50 0.43
N PHE A 200 -20.31 -15.33 -0.62
CA PHE A 200 -19.31 -14.26 -0.71
C PHE A 200 -19.81 -13.21 -1.71
N LEU A 201 -20.03 -11.98 -1.23
CA LEU A 201 -20.40 -10.85 -2.08
C LEU A 201 -19.13 -10.20 -2.62
N ALA A 202 -18.87 -10.37 -3.90
CA ALA A 202 -17.71 -9.82 -4.59
C ALA A 202 -18.09 -8.56 -5.36
N GLY A 203 -17.42 -7.45 -5.09
CA GLY A 203 -17.47 -6.27 -5.95
C GLY A 203 -16.59 -6.43 -7.20
N PRO A 204 -16.54 -5.42 -8.08
CA PRO A 204 -15.69 -5.43 -9.26
C PRO A 204 -14.21 -5.68 -8.91
N ASN A 205 -13.52 -6.50 -9.70
CA ASN A 205 -12.09 -6.79 -9.55
C ASN A 205 -11.68 -7.36 -8.17
N THR A 206 -12.60 -8.00 -7.45
CA THR A 206 -12.29 -8.66 -6.16
C THR A 206 -11.26 -9.75 -6.36
N ASN A 207 -10.23 -9.75 -5.49
CA ASN A 207 -9.25 -10.83 -5.46
C ASN A 207 -9.87 -12.13 -4.92
N HIS A 208 -9.56 -13.24 -5.60
CA HIS A 208 -10.05 -14.56 -5.22
C HIS A 208 -9.43 -15.08 -3.91
N ALA A 209 -8.27 -14.60 -3.47
CA ALA A 209 -7.61 -15.05 -2.25
C ALA A 209 -8.48 -14.88 -1.00
N ARG A 210 -9.32 -13.84 -0.93
CA ARG A 210 -10.25 -13.58 0.19
C ARG A 210 -11.33 -14.66 0.34
N GLN A 211 -11.82 -15.20 -0.77
CA GLN A 211 -12.90 -16.19 -0.78
C GLN A 211 -12.41 -17.63 -0.63
N HIS A 212 -11.16 -17.95 -0.99
CA HIS A 212 -10.65 -19.32 -1.00
C HIS A 212 -10.83 -20.05 0.33
N PRO A 213 -10.49 -19.46 1.51
CA PRO A 213 -10.72 -20.12 2.79
C PRO A 213 -12.18 -20.47 3.05
N ILE A 214 -13.12 -19.59 2.63
CA ILE A 214 -14.55 -19.79 2.81
C ILE A 214 -15.03 -20.89 1.86
N ALA A 215 -14.64 -20.81 0.59
CA ALA A 215 -14.97 -21.83 -0.41
C ALA A 215 -14.44 -23.23 0.02
N HIS A 216 -13.25 -23.29 0.59
CA HIS A 216 -12.69 -24.53 1.11
C HIS A 216 -13.51 -25.07 2.30
N ALA A 217 -13.88 -24.22 3.26
CA ALA A 217 -14.63 -24.64 4.45
C ALA A 217 -16.06 -25.08 4.16
N PHE A 218 -16.74 -24.42 3.21
CA PHE A 218 -18.14 -24.69 2.89
C PHE A 218 -18.34 -25.59 1.67
N GLY A 219 -17.32 -25.84 0.86
CA GLY A 219 -17.37 -26.74 -0.28
C GLY A 219 -18.54 -26.43 -1.24
N THR A 220 -19.41 -27.41 -1.47
CA THR A 220 -20.60 -27.28 -2.34
C THR A 220 -21.68 -26.33 -1.77
N SER A 221 -21.58 -25.99 -0.48
CA SER A 221 -22.46 -25.02 0.19
C SER A 221 -21.95 -23.59 0.10
N PHE A 222 -20.89 -23.32 -0.67
CA PHE A 222 -20.37 -21.99 -0.96
C PHE A 222 -20.94 -21.45 -2.27
N THR A 223 -21.27 -20.15 -2.28
CA THR A 223 -21.70 -19.42 -3.47
C THR A 223 -20.93 -18.11 -3.59
N LEU A 224 -20.31 -17.88 -4.74
CA LEU A 224 -19.78 -16.58 -5.10
C LEU A 224 -20.89 -15.78 -5.82
N TYR A 225 -21.20 -14.59 -5.30
CA TYR A 225 -22.17 -13.68 -5.89
C TYR A 225 -21.49 -12.36 -6.27
N SER A 226 -21.44 -12.07 -7.57
CA SER A 226 -20.79 -10.85 -8.07
C SER A 226 -21.76 -9.67 -8.11
N LEU A 227 -21.33 -8.56 -7.55
CA LEU A 227 -22.03 -7.27 -7.57
C LEU A 227 -21.42 -6.38 -8.66
N PRO A 228 -22.22 -5.50 -9.30
CA PRO A 228 -21.74 -4.58 -10.34
C PRO A 228 -20.91 -3.42 -9.79
N ASP A 229 -21.01 -3.13 -8.49
CA ASP A 229 -20.36 -2.02 -7.80
C ASP A 229 -20.09 -2.37 -6.33
N TRP A 230 -19.58 -1.39 -5.57
CA TRP A 230 -19.26 -1.52 -4.14
C TRP A 230 -20.32 -0.90 -3.22
N GLU A 231 -21.46 -0.49 -3.80
CA GLU A 231 -22.47 0.27 -3.08
C GLU A 231 -23.23 -0.58 -2.06
N ALA A 232 -23.46 -0.01 -0.88
CA ALA A 232 -24.27 -0.65 0.16
C ALA A 232 -25.71 -0.95 -0.30
N SER A 233 -26.29 -0.09 -1.14
CA SER A 233 -27.62 -0.26 -1.72
C SER A 233 -27.72 -1.49 -2.64
N THR A 234 -26.68 -1.75 -3.41
CA THR A 234 -26.60 -2.93 -4.27
C THR A 234 -26.42 -4.21 -3.44
N ALA A 235 -25.57 -4.15 -2.40
CA ALA A 235 -25.42 -5.24 -1.44
C ALA A 235 -26.72 -5.55 -0.69
N TYR A 236 -27.49 -4.53 -0.32
CA TYR A 236 -28.81 -4.67 0.28
C TYR A 236 -29.77 -5.46 -0.62
N GLN A 237 -29.94 -5.03 -1.88
CA GLN A 237 -30.84 -5.68 -2.83
C GLN A 237 -30.46 -7.16 -3.07
N ALA A 238 -29.17 -7.42 -3.24
CA ALA A 238 -28.65 -8.76 -3.40
C ALA A 238 -28.94 -9.62 -2.15
N SER A 239 -28.71 -9.09 -0.95
CA SER A 239 -28.89 -9.80 0.32
C SER A 239 -30.34 -10.13 0.59
N VAL A 240 -31.28 -9.18 0.39
CA VAL A 240 -32.73 -9.43 0.52
C VAL A 240 -33.15 -10.57 -0.39
N ARG A 241 -32.72 -10.55 -1.65
CA ARG A 241 -33.06 -11.62 -2.62
C ARG A 241 -32.48 -12.97 -2.18
N LEU A 242 -31.16 -13.02 -1.89
CA LEU A 242 -30.47 -14.25 -1.51
C LEU A 242 -31.06 -14.90 -0.25
N LEU A 243 -31.29 -14.12 0.80
CA LEU A 243 -31.82 -14.60 2.09
C LEU A 243 -33.31 -15.02 1.99
N THR A 244 -34.07 -14.42 1.06
CA THR A 244 -35.46 -14.80 0.79
C THR A 244 -35.55 -16.09 -0.02
N GLU A 245 -34.66 -16.24 -1.04
CA GLU A 245 -34.63 -17.42 -1.90
C GLU A 245 -34.03 -18.65 -1.18
N ASP A 246 -33.06 -18.44 -0.29
CA ASP A 246 -32.38 -19.51 0.45
C ASP A 246 -32.20 -19.17 1.94
N PRO A 247 -33.17 -19.52 2.79
CA PRO A 247 -33.06 -19.32 4.25
C PRO A 247 -31.99 -20.16 4.96
N SER A 248 -31.31 -21.07 4.25
CA SER A 248 -30.20 -21.86 4.82
C SER A 248 -28.85 -21.13 4.82
N ILE A 249 -28.80 -19.90 4.27
CA ILE A 249 -27.60 -19.06 4.31
C ILE A 249 -27.32 -18.65 5.76
N SER A 250 -26.18 -19.09 6.27
CA SER A 250 -25.71 -18.85 7.65
C SER A 250 -24.54 -17.86 7.71
N LEU A 251 -23.88 -17.60 6.57
CA LEU A 251 -22.76 -16.66 6.47
C LEU A 251 -22.89 -15.83 5.18
N ILE A 252 -22.85 -14.53 5.32
CA ILE A 252 -22.52 -13.62 4.22
C ILE A 252 -21.15 -13.01 4.51
N ALA A 253 -20.18 -13.29 3.65
CA ALA A 253 -18.87 -12.68 3.69
C ALA A 253 -18.75 -11.63 2.58
N LEU A 254 -18.13 -10.53 2.90
CA LEU A 254 -18.03 -9.34 2.05
C LEU A 254 -16.62 -9.20 1.49
N ALA A 255 -16.51 -8.77 0.26
CA ALA A 255 -15.23 -8.41 -0.31
C ALA A 255 -14.68 -7.08 0.25
N ASP A 256 -15.58 -6.20 0.74
CA ASP A 256 -15.22 -4.93 1.37
C ASP A 256 -16.27 -4.50 2.39
N ASP A 257 -15.83 -3.84 3.46
CA ASP A 257 -16.68 -3.36 4.55
C ASP A 257 -17.73 -2.31 4.11
N SER A 258 -17.52 -1.64 2.98
CA SER A 258 -18.48 -0.68 2.41
C SER A 258 -19.84 -1.31 2.07
N GLN A 259 -19.85 -2.62 1.81
CA GLN A 259 -21.05 -3.39 1.53
C GLN A 259 -21.86 -3.72 2.79
N ALA A 260 -21.23 -3.70 3.97
CA ALA A 260 -21.82 -4.16 5.23
C ALA A 260 -23.14 -3.45 5.61
N PRO A 261 -23.25 -2.10 5.51
CA PRO A 261 -24.50 -1.42 5.89
C PRO A 261 -25.73 -1.98 5.17
N GLY A 262 -25.58 -2.33 3.90
CA GLY A 262 -26.66 -2.91 3.10
C GLY A 262 -27.06 -4.32 3.58
N VAL A 263 -26.08 -5.15 3.94
CA VAL A 263 -26.34 -6.52 4.42
C VAL A 263 -26.96 -6.50 5.82
N PHE A 264 -26.50 -5.62 6.70
CA PHE A 264 -27.12 -5.44 8.03
C PHE A 264 -28.58 -4.97 7.92
N GLN A 265 -28.86 -4.00 7.03
CA GLN A 265 -30.22 -3.53 6.78
C GLN A 265 -31.11 -4.65 6.22
N ALA A 266 -30.63 -5.47 5.30
CA ALA A 266 -31.36 -6.59 4.75
C ALA A 266 -31.70 -7.63 5.83
N ALA A 267 -30.80 -7.92 6.74
CA ALA A 267 -31.02 -8.83 7.86
C ALA A 267 -32.11 -8.27 8.83
N ASP A 268 -32.03 -6.97 9.14
CA ASP A 268 -33.00 -6.29 10.00
C ASP A 268 -34.42 -6.33 9.39
N ASP A 269 -34.56 -5.98 8.11
CA ASP A 269 -35.83 -5.97 7.37
C ASP A 269 -36.46 -7.37 7.27
N LEU A 270 -35.63 -8.42 7.26
CA LEU A 270 -36.06 -9.82 7.23
C LEU A 270 -36.24 -10.41 8.62
N GLY A 271 -36.00 -9.64 9.69
CA GLY A 271 -36.11 -10.08 11.09
C GLY A 271 -35.07 -11.11 11.52
N LEU A 272 -33.92 -11.17 10.85
CA LEU A 272 -32.82 -12.09 11.16
C LEU A 272 -31.92 -11.51 12.26
N SER A 273 -31.65 -12.31 13.26
CA SER A 273 -30.71 -11.96 14.35
C SER A 273 -29.27 -12.21 13.97
N ILE A 274 -28.41 -11.20 14.12
CA ILE A 274 -26.97 -11.30 13.92
C ILE A 274 -26.30 -11.42 15.29
N PRO A 275 -25.46 -12.44 15.54
CA PRO A 275 -25.00 -13.50 14.63
C PRO A 275 -25.79 -14.81 14.71
N ALA A 276 -26.94 -14.86 15.39
CA ALA A 276 -27.64 -16.11 15.74
C ALA A 276 -28.22 -16.81 14.50
N ASP A 277 -28.88 -16.07 13.62
CA ASP A 277 -29.47 -16.61 12.38
C ASP A 277 -28.52 -16.40 11.18
N LEU A 278 -27.79 -15.28 11.16
CA LEU A 278 -26.88 -14.92 10.07
C LEU A 278 -25.59 -14.30 10.62
N SER A 279 -24.46 -14.87 10.27
CA SER A 279 -23.15 -14.24 10.48
C SER A 279 -22.76 -13.35 9.31
N ILE A 280 -22.12 -12.19 9.58
CA ILE A 280 -21.62 -11.27 8.56
C ILE A 280 -20.13 -11.05 8.81
N LEU A 281 -19.31 -11.39 7.82
CA LEU A 281 -17.85 -11.21 7.86
C LEU A 281 -17.43 -10.14 6.85
N GLY A 282 -16.82 -9.07 7.31
CA GLY A 282 -16.25 -8.01 6.48
C GLY A 282 -14.80 -8.24 6.08
N PHE A 283 -14.28 -7.32 5.26
CA PHE A 283 -12.88 -7.25 4.87
C PHE A 283 -12.49 -5.78 4.63
N GLY A 284 -11.32 -5.40 5.15
CA GLY A 284 -10.69 -4.08 4.93
C GLY A 284 -10.40 -3.33 6.21
N ASN A 285 -11.38 -3.17 7.10
CA ASN A 285 -11.31 -2.38 8.34
C ASN A 285 -10.82 -0.94 8.13
N GLN A 286 -10.97 -0.39 6.89
CA GLN A 286 -10.49 0.95 6.56
C GLN A 286 -11.36 2.05 7.20
N ASP A 287 -12.66 1.79 7.38
CA ASP A 287 -13.57 2.61 8.19
C ASP A 287 -13.90 1.90 9.51
N HIS A 288 -12.89 1.80 10.38
CA HIS A 288 -13.02 1.10 11.66
C HIS A 288 -14.13 1.67 12.56
N ARG A 289 -14.51 2.96 12.42
CA ARG A 289 -15.59 3.57 13.24
C ARG A 289 -16.95 3.03 12.84
N ASN A 290 -17.24 2.96 11.54
CA ASN A 290 -18.48 2.38 11.05
C ASN A 290 -18.55 0.88 11.35
N ALA A 291 -17.46 0.15 11.13
CA ALA A 291 -17.38 -1.25 11.46
C ALA A 291 -17.59 -1.52 12.97
N GLU A 292 -17.04 -0.68 13.84
CA GLU A 292 -17.25 -0.75 15.29
C GLU A 292 -18.71 -0.45 15.67
N THR A 293 -19.29 0.60 15.09
CA THR A 293 -20.69 0.99 15.36
C THR A 293 -21.69 -0.11 14.99
N MET A 294 -21.45 -0.80 13.86
CA MET A 294 -22.28 -1.93 13.41
C MET A 294 -21.96 -3.24 14.14
N GLY A 295 -20.87 -3.30 14.90
CA GLY A 295 -20.37 -4.56 15.46
C GLY A 295 -19.84 -5.53 14.41
N LEU A 296 -19.39 -5.05 13.25
CA LEU A 296 -18.92 -5.86 12.14
C LEU A 296 -17.57 -6.53 12.47
N THR A 297 -17.55 -7.84 12.58
CA THR A 297 -16.33 -8.63 12.57
C THR A 297 -15.74 -8.54 11.15
N THR A 298 -14.50 -8.12 11.04
CA THR A 298 -13.85 -7.91 9.74
C THR A 298 -12.41 -8.41 9.76
N VAL A 299 -11.81 -8.49 8.60
CA VAL A 299 -10.38 -8.78 8.41
C VAL A 299 -9.64 -7.50 8.12
N ASP A 300 -8.66 -7.16 8.95
CA ASP A 300 -7.85 -5.96 8.77
C ASP A 300 -6.91 -6.10 7.57
N TRP A 301 -6.94 -5.11 6.68
CA TRP A 301 -6.08 -5.05 5.51
C TRP A 301 -4.87 -4.16 5.82
N PRO A 302 -3.68 -4.72 6.01
CA PRO A 302 -2.52 -4.03 6.60
C PRO A 302 -1.82 -3.11 5.57
N LEU A 303 -2.56 -2.17 4.97
CA LEU A 303 -2.05 -1.26 3.94
C LEU A 303 -0.94 -0.35 4.45
N LYS A 304 -1.04 0.07 5.73
CA LYS A 304 -0.03 0.91 6.35
C LYS A 304 1.29 0.15 6.49
N GLU A 305 1.25 -1.03 7.06
CA GLU A 305 2.42 -1.89 7.27
C GLU A 305 3.07 -2.28 5.94
N MET A 306 2.25 -2.57 4.93
CA MET A 306 2.72 -2.85 3.57
C MET A 306 3.46 -1.64 2.98
N THR A 307 2.90 -0.45 3.11
CA THR A 307 3.51 0.78 2.60
C THR A 307 4.81 1.12 3.32
N GLU A 308 4.85 0.99 4.65
CA GLU A 308 6.05 1.19 5.47
C GLU A 308 7.16 0.19 5.09
N ALA A 309 6.81 -1.06 4.85
CA ALA A 309 7.75 -2.08 4.39
C ALA A 309 8.31 -1.74 3.00
N ALA A 310 7.46 -1.29 2.06
CA ALA A 310 7.89 -0.88 0.73
C ALA A 310 8.82 0.34 0.77
N VAL A 311 8.52 1.34 1.60
CA VAL A 311 9.39 2.51 1.80
C VAL A 311 10.73 2.10 2.42
N THR A 312 10.71 1.22 3.42
CA THR A 312 11.92 0.69 4.05
C THR A 312 12.79 -0.04 3.01
N SER A 313 12.18 -0.92 2.24
CA SER A 313 12.87 -1.72 1.23
C SER A 313 13.52 -0.83 0.15
N ILE A 314 12.79 0.14 -0.42
CA ILE A 314 13.36 0.99 -1.48
C ILE A 314 14.50 1.86 -0.96
N ILE A 315 14.40 2.39 0.24
CA ILE A 315 15.48 3.19 0.84
C ILE A 315 16.70 2.33 1.12
N ASN A 316 16.53 1.11 1.59
CA ASN A 316 17.63 0.15 1.78
C ASN A 316 18.39 -0.08 0.47
N VAL A 317 17.67 -0.34 -0.62
CA VAL A 317 18.29 -0.53 -1.95
C VAL A 317 19.04 0.73 -2.40
N ILE A 318 18.44 1.92 -2.27
CA ILE A 318 19.08 3.21 -2.62
C ILE A 318 20.38 3.42 -1.83
N GLU A 319 20.40 3.00 -0.57
CA GLU A 319 21.55 3.14 0.33
C GLU A 319 22.56 1.99 0.22
N GLY A 320 22.28 0.97 -0.61
CA GLY A 320 23.17 -0.17 -0.84
C GLY A 320 23.09 -1.23 0.27
N ARG A 321 21.98 -1.28 1.00
CA ARG A 321 21.65 -2.32 1.97
C ARG A 321 20.77 -3.40 1.34
N SER A 322 20.57 -4.53 2.04
CA SER A 322 19.62 -5.54 1.60
C SER A 322 18.17 -4.99 1.62
N PRO A 323 17.34 -5.25 0.59
CA PRO A 323 15.95 -4.81 0.57
C PRO A 323 15.14 -5.29 1.78
N ALA A 324 15.51 -6.43 2.36
CA ALA A 324 14.81 -7.05 3.50
C ALA A 324 15.27 -6.50 4.87
N ASP A 325 16.36 -5.72 4.93
CA ASP A 325 16.85 -5.17 6.19
C ASP A 325 15.79 -4.27 6.83
N ASP A 326 15.68 -4.35 8.14
CA ASP A 326 14.77 -3.53 8.96
C ASP A 326 13.26 -3.73 8.67
N ILE A 327 12.87 -4.69 7.81
CA ILE A 327 11.47 -5.11 7.72
C ILE A 327 11.15 -5.91 8.99
N HIS A 328 10.20 -5.40 9.78
CA HIS A 328 9.97 -5.94 11.12
C HIS A 328 9.39 -7.37 11.08
N PRO A 329 10.02 -8.37 11.72
CA PRO A 329 9.59 -9.78 11.65
C PRO A 329 8.17 -10.05 12.15
N SER A 330 7.64 -9.17 13.05
CA SER A 330 6.25 -9.30 13.53
C SER A 330 5.21 -8.81 12.51
N ALA A 331 5.64 -8.07 11.48
CA ALA A 331 4.77 -7.53 10.47
C ALA A 331 4.75 -8.36 9.19
N ALA A 332 5.85 -9.04 8.85
CA ALA A 332 5.98 -9.77 7.60
C ALA A 332 6.82 -11.05 7.73
N THR A 333 6.52 -12.05 6.93
CA THR A 333 7.41 -13.19 6.65
C THR A 333 8.22 -12.85 5.41
N VAL A 334 9.54 -12.89 5.51
CA VAL A 334 10.44 -12.64 4.37
C VAL A 334 10.95 -13.98 3.83
N THR A 335 10.79 -14.18 2.53
CA THR A 335 11.27 -15.33 1.78
C THR A 335 12.07 -14.86 0.57
N GLU A 336 12.84 -15.76 -0.04
CA GLU A 336 13.50 -15.51 -1.31
C GLU A 336 12.80 -16.33 -2.40
N GLU A 337 12.32 -15.67 -3.44
CA GLU A 337 11.62 -16.29 -4.56
C GLU A 337 12.41 -16.11 -5.86
N THR A 338 12.51 -17.20 -6.63
CA THR A 338 13.17 -17.20 -7.93
C THR A 338 12.14 -17.17 -9.04
N THR A 339 12.36 -16.32 -10.04
CA THR A 339 11.48 -16.25 -11.21
C THR A 339 12.24 -16.71 -12.46
N PRO A 340 11.53 -17.16 -13.51
CA PRO A 340 12.18 -17.50 -14.79
C PRO A 340 12.95 -16.36 -15.45
N ALA A 341 12.63 -15.11 -15.08
CA ALA A 341 13.24 -13.90 -15.64
C ALA A 341 14.41 -13.36 -14.81
N SER A 342 14.59 -13.84 -13.58
CA SER A 342 15.68 -13.41 -12.69
C SER A 342 16.70 -14.52 -12.48
N SER A 343 17.97 -14.20 -12.64
CA SER A 343 19.08 -15.10 -12.31
C SER A 343 19.38 -15.20 -10.81
N HIS A 344 18.77 -14.32 -10.00
CA HIS A 344 18.97 -14.25 -8.55
C HIS A 344 17.61 -14.26 -7.83
N PRO A 345 17.54 -14.87 -6.62
CA PRO A 345 16.37 -14.78 -5.79
C PRO A 345 16.02 -13.33 -5.45
N ILE A 346 14.73 -13.05 -5.39
CA ILE A 346 14.19 -11.73 -5.04
C ILE A 346 13.58 -11.83 -3.64
N PRO A 347 13.94 -10.96 -2.70
CA PRO A 347 13.29 -10.90 -1.40
C PRO A 347 11.81 -10.57 -1.54
N VAL A 348 10.96 -11.41 -0.93
CA VAL A 348 9.50 -11.23 -0.90
C VAL A 348 9.07 -11.13 0.55
N ALA A 349 8.52 -9.99 0.94
CA ALA A 349 7.91 -9.80 2.24
C ALA A 349 6.39 -10.01 2.13
N THR A 350 5.86 -11.00 2.83
CA THR A 350 4.43 -11.32 2.88
C THR A 350 3.87 -10.89 4.23
N ILE A 351 2.90 -9.98 4.22
CA ILE A 351 2.25 -9.42 5.39
C ILE A 351 0.89 -10.08 5.56
N PRO A 352 0.63 -10.80 6.64
CA PRO A 352 -0.66 -11.46 6.86
C PRO A 352 -1.73 -10.44 7.23
N THR A 353 -2.94 -10.64 6.71
CA THR A 353 -4.15 -10.01 7.24
C THR A 353 -4.49 -10.59 8.61
N ARG A 354 -5.26 -9.84 9.42
CA ARG A 354 -5.60 -10.25 10.79
C ARG A 354 -7.08 -10.05 11.08
N PRO A 355 -7.72 -10.94 11.87
CA PRO A 355 -9.10 -10.77 12.25
C PRO A 355 -9.28 -9.64 13.27
N VAL A 356 -10.33 -8.84 13.07
CA VAL A 356 -10.84 -7.86 14.03
C VAL A 356 -12.21 -8.31 14.49
N TRP A 357 -12.25 -8.98 15.62
CA TRP A 357 -13.45 -9.58 16.17
C TRP A 357 -14.40 -8.52 16.76
N ARG A 358 -15.67 -8.62 16.38
CA ARG A 358 -16.80 -7.90 16.94
C ARG A 358 -17.97 -8.88 17.09
N THR A 359 -19.21 -8.42 16.93
CA THR A 359 -20.40 -9.21 17.26
C THR A 359 -21.08 -9.89 16.07
N SER A 360 -20.76 -9.52 14.84
CA SER A 360 -21.47 -10.01 13.65
C SER A 360 -21.12 -11.45 13.22
N VAL A 361 -20.10 -12.07 13.82
CA VAL A 361 -19.77 -13.49 13.66
C VAL A 361 -19.74 -14.16 15.02
N ALA A 362 -20.44 -15.27 15.15
CA ALA A 362 -20.42 -16.06 16.38
C ALA A 362 -19.03 -16.71 16.56
N ARG A 363 -18.36 -16.34 17.65
CA ARG A 363 -17.05 -16.91 18.01
C ARG A 363 -17.25 -18.19 18.82
N ARG A 364 -16.40 -19.15 18.58
CA ARG A 364 -16.37 -20.37 19.41
C ARG A 364 -15.89 -20.00 20.82
N ALA A 365 -16.55 -20.59 21.84
CA ALA A 365 -16.21 -20.40 23.24
C ALA A 365 -14.86 -21.05 23.60
#